data_8a0de152138eb57bf60582d61fdc5ab7
#
_entry.id   8a0de152138eb57bf60582d61fdc5ab7
#
_cell.length_a   1.000
_cell.length_b   1.000
_cell.length_c   1.000
_cell.angle_alpha   90.00
_cell.angle_beta   90.00
_cell.angle_gamma   90.00
#
_symmetry.space_group_name_H-M   'P 1'
#
loop_
_entity.id
_entity.type
_entity.pdbx_description
1 polymer ?
#
loop_
_entity_poly.entity_id
_entity_poly.type
_entity_poly.pdbx_seq_one_letter_code
_entity_poly.pdbx_strand_id
1 'polypeptide(L)'
;MKRLKQYCIALVLCLTVLSGCSLPGLGGNSSDNEVKITALATSESQIMSHMLRLLIEHDTEGKIKPSLINNLGSSTIQHNALVNGDANLSGARYNGTDLTGALNENPIKDPKKAMKATQDGFQKKFDQTFFDSYGFANTY
;
A
#
# COMPACT_ATOMS: atom_id res chain seq x y z
N MET A 1 41.64 -40.32 -3.37
CA MET A 1 40.62 -39.97 -4.41
C MET A 1 39.19 -40.31 -3.98
N LYS A 2 38.89 -41.40 -3.28
CA LYS A 2 37.52 -41.73 -2.85
C LYS A 2 36.92 -40.71 -1.84
N ARG A 3 37.70 -40.23 -0.89
CA ARG A 3 37.23 -39.26 0.13
C ARG A 3 36.91 -37.87 -0.46
N LEU A 4 37.67 -37.42 -1.46
CA LEU A 4 37.42 -36.13 -2.13
C LEU A 4 36.09 -36.15 -2.90
N LYS A 5 35.74 -37.26 -3.55
CA LYS A 5 34.43 -37.42 -4.19
C LYS A 5 33.26 -37.39 -3.22
N GLN A 6 33.43 -37.97 -2.01
CA GLN A 6 32.39 -37.93 -0.96
C GLN A 6 32.14 -36.49 -0.45
N TYR A 7 33.21 -35.69 -0.28
CA TYR A 7 33.05 -34.27 0.13
C TYR A 7 32.42 -33.41 -0.97
N CYS A 8 32.72 -33.63 -2.24
CA CYS A 8 32.07 -32.94 -3.35
C CYS A 8 30.58 -33.27 -3.45
N ILE A 9 30.19 -34.54 -3.24
CA ILE A 9 28.78 -34.95 -3.26
C ILE A 9 28.00 -34.32 -2.06
N ALA A 10 28.63 -34.32 -0.87
CA ALA A 10 28.04 -33.69 0.31
C ALA A 10 27.89 -32.16 0.14
N LEU A 11 28.86 -31.50 -0.48
CA LEU A 11 28.79 -30.05 -0.76
C LEU A 11 27.73 -29.71 -1.77
N VAL A 12 27.55 -30.52 -2.81
CA VAL A 12 26.48 -30.32 -3.82
C VAL A 12 25.09 -30.55 -3.20
N LEU A 13 24.95 -31.53 -2.31
CA LEU A 13 23.68 -31.79 -1.61
C LEU A 13 23.31 -30.67 -0.64
N CYS A 14 24.28 -30.02 0.03
CA CYS A 14 24.03 -28.85 0.88
C CYS A 14 23.63 -27.62 0.12
N LEU A 15 24.07 -27.42 -1.13
CA LEU A 15 23.70 -26.27 -1.96
C LEU A 15 22.28 -26.34 -2.51
N THR A 16 21.68 -27.54 -2.59
CA THR A 16 20.31 -27.70 -3.10
C THR A 16 19.22 -27.43 -2.06
N VAL A 17 19.53 -27.37 -0.78
CA VAL A 17 18.55 -27.08 0.29
C VAL A 17 18.42 -25.57 0.61
N LEU A 18 19.24 -24.69 0.00
CA LEU A 18 19.10 -23.24 0.18
C LEU A 18 18.16 -22.57 -0.83
N SER A 19 17.60 -23.31 -1.76
CA SER A 19 16.62 -22.77 -2.68
C SER A 19 15.20 -23.06 -2.19
N GLY A 20 14.63 -22.12 -1.46
CA GLY A 20 13.18 -22.05 -1.35
C GLY A 20 12.56 -22.25 0.01
N CYS A 21 12.86 -21.38 0.96
CA CYS A 21 11.86 -20.98 1.95
C CYS A 21 11.37 -19.57 1.59
N SER A 22 10.53 -19.46 0.57
CA SER A 22 9.57 -18.39 0.54
C SER A 22 8.56 -18.72 1.65
N LEU A 23 8.72 -18.06 2.79
CA LEU A 23 7.72 -18.06 3.85
C LEU A 23 6.42 -17.50 3.25
N PRO A 24 5.31 -18.27 3.21
CA PRO A 24 4.02 -17.71 2.82
C PRO A 24 3.63 -16.68 3.89
N GLY A 25 3.73 -15.40 3.54
CA GLY A 25 3.36 -14.29 4.41
C GLY A 25 4.34 -13.11 4.46
N LEU A 26 5.54 -13.19 3.86
CA LEU A 26 6.54 -12.11 3.87
C LEU A 26 7.06 -11.73 2.48
N GLY A 27 6.28 -11.91 1.47
CA GLY A 27 6.55 -11.39 0.14
C GLY A 27 5.23 -11.15 -0.53
N GLY A 28 4.83 -9.90 -0.66
CA GLY A 28 3.69 -9.54 -1.45
C GLY A 28 3.88 -10.03 -2.88
N ASN A 29 3.45 -11.24 -3.16
CA ASN A 29 3.21 -11.70 -4.52
C ASN A 29 1.89 -11.07 -4.94
N SER A 30 1.93 -9.75 -5.21
CA SER A 30 0.86 -9.10 -5.94
C SER A 30 0.83 -9.79 -7.29
N SER A 31 -0.13 -10.66 -7.53
CA SER A 31 -0.50 -10.98 -8.89
C SER A 31 -0.74 -9.64 -9.59
N ASP A 32 -0.18 -9.40 -10.75
CA ASP A 32 -0.20 -8.11 -11.48
C ASP A 32 -1.60 -7.50 -11.67
N ASN A 33 -2.66 -8.15 -11.19
CA ASN A 33 -4.06 -7.75 -11.28
C ASN A 33 -4.77 -7.67 -9.91
N GLU A 34 -4.09 -7.82 -8.78
CA GLU A 34 -4.73 -7.71 -7.48
C GLU A 34 -4.74 -6.26 -6.99
N VAL A 35 -5.95 -5.68 -6.86
CA VAL A 35 -6.15 -4.35 -6.28
C VAL A 35 -6.59 -4.48 -4.83
N LYS A 36 -5.79 -3.96 -3.90
CA LYS A 36 -6.09 -3.92 -2.47
C LYS A 36 -6.28 -2.47 -2.02
N ILE A 37 -7.47 -2.15 -1.53
CA ILE A 37 -7.85 -0.80 -1.12
C ILE A 37 -7.87 -0.73 0.40
N THR A 38 -7.15 0.23 0.98
CA THR A 38 -7.17 0.47 2.43
C THR A 38 -8.31 1.37 2.84
N ALA A 39 -8.91 1.08 4.01
CA ALA A 39 -9.89 1.92 4.67
C ALA A 39 -9.58 2.06 6.17
N LEU A 40 -9.64 3.29 6.68
CA LEU A 40 -9.62 3.56 8.12
C LEU A 40 -10.91 3.07 8.77
N ALA A 41 -10.92 3.03 10.10
CA ALA A 41 -12.12 2.64 10.89
C ALA A 41 -13.25 3.68 10.83
N THR A 42 -13.04 4.85 10.24
CA THR A 42 -14.07 5.89 10.08
C THR A 42 -15.07 5.51 8.99
N SER A 43 -16.35 5.83 9.20
CA SER A 43 -17.41 5.57 8.23
C SER A 43 -17.14 6.19 6.86
N GLU A 44 -16.63 7.42 6.84
CA GLU A 44 -16.23 8.12 5.61
C GLU A 44 -15.21 7.32 4.81
N SER A 45 -14.11 6.91 5.45
CA SER A 45 -13.06 6.14 4.78
C SER A 45 -13.57 4.81 4.24
N GLN A 46 -14.44 4.15 4.99
CA GLN A 46 -15.05 2.88 4.55
C GLN A 46 -15.98 3.08 3.36
N ILE A 47 -16.87 4.09 3.42
CA ILE A 47 -17.79 4.39 2.31
C ILE A 47 -16.99 4.69 1.04
N MET A 48 -15.98 5.57 1.12
CA MET A 48 -15.17 5.94 -0.03
C MET A 48 -14.43 4.74 -0.62
N SER A 49 -13.89 3.88 0.22
CA SER A 49 -13.18 2.67 -0.22
C SER A 49 -14.13 1.66 -0.87
N HIS A 50 -15.34 1.49 -0.34
CA HIS A 50 -16.37 0.66 -0.96
C HIS A 50 -16.85 1.23 -2.30
N MET A 51 -17.06 2.54 -2.40
CA MET A 51 -17.43 3.19 -3.65
C MET A 51 -16.35 2.99 -4.71
N LEU A 52 -15.09 3.18 -4.34
CA LEU A 52 -13.96 2.98 -5.24
C LEU A 52 -13.84 1.52 -5.71
N ARG A 53 -14.06 0.56 -4.81
CA ARG A 53 -14.11 -0.86 -5.15
C ARG A 53 -15.18 -1.14 -6.21
N LEU A 54 -16.41 -0.65 -5.97
CA LEU A 54 -17.53 -0.86 -6.89
C LEU A 54 -17.29 -0.19 -8.25
N LEU A 55 -16.67 0.98 -8.25
CA LEU A 55 -16.35 1.72 -9.47
C LEU A 55 -15.32 0.95 -10.31
N ILE A 56 -14.24 0.46 -9.70
CA ILE A 56 -13.23 -0.34 -10.39
C ILE A 56 -13.85 -1.64 -10.93
N GLU A 57 -14.66 -2.32 -10.14
CA GLU A 57 -15.34 -3.55 -10.56
C GLU A 57 -16.27 -3.30 -11.76
N HIS A 58 -17.04 -2.19 -11.71
CA HIS A 58 -17.93 -1.77 -12.79
C HIS A 58 -17.14 -1.41 -14.06
N ASP A 59 -16.15 -0.53 -13.96
CA ASP A 59 -15.44 0.02 -15.11
C ASP A 59 -14.53 -1.02 -15.79
N THR A 60 -14.14 -2.04 -15.05
CA THR A 60 -13.39 -3.18 -15.60
C THR A 60 -14.27 -4.35 -16.04
N GLU A 61 -15.60 -4.16 -16.04
CA GLU A 61 -16.57 -5.22 -16.37
C GLU A 61 -16.37 -6.49 -15.51
N GLY A 62 -15.99 -6.31 -14.23
CA GLY A 62 -15.72 -7.38 -13.29
C GLY A 62 -14.41 -8.15 -13.51
N LYS A 63 -13.54 -7.67 -14.39
CA LYS A 63 -12.21 -8.27 -14.63
C LYS A 63 -11.28 -8.06 -13.45
N ILE A 64 -11.40 -6.91 -12.78
CA ILE A 64 -10.69 -6.60 -11.53
C ILE A 64 -11.71 -6.57 -10.39
N LYS A 65 -11.46 -7.38 -9.35
CA LYS A 65 -12.27 -7.44 -8.13
C LYS A 65 -11.43 -6.99 -6.94
N PRO A 66 -11.43 -5.69 -6.61
CA PRO A 66 -10.62 -5.18 -5.52
C PRO A 66 -11.02 -5.78 -4.17
N SER A 67 -10.05 -6.12 -3.36
CA SER A 67 -10.23 -6.47 -1.96
C SER A 67 -10.09 -5.24 -1.05
N LEU A 68 -10.71 -5.27 0.12
CA LEU A 68 -10.65 -4.18 1.09
C LEU A 68 -9.88 -4.61 2.34
N ILE A 69 -8.93 -3.77 2.75
CA ILE A 69 -8.26 -3.86 4.06
C ILE A 69 -8.92 -2.83 4.96
N ASN A 70 -9.95 -3.27 5.68
CA ASN A 70 -10.82 -2.42 6.48
C ASN A 70 -10.31 -2.20 7.91
N ASN A 71 -10.88 -1.20 8.58
CA ASN A 71 -10.71 -0.93 10.00
C ASN A 71 -9.26 -0.65 10.42
N LEU A 72 -8.46 -0.05 9.55
CA LEU A 72 -7.13 0.41 9.94
C LEU A 72 -7.25 1.50 11.00
N GLY A 73 -6.54 1.33 12.11
CA GLY A 73 -6.68 2.18 13.30
C GLY A 73 -6.06 3.58 13.17
N SER A 74 -5.21 3.82 12.17
CA SER A 74 -4.57 5.14 11.98
C SER A 74 -4.09 5.37 10.55
N SER A 75 -3.91 6.65 10.17
CA SER A 75 -3.31 7.05 8.90
C SER A 75 -1.87 6.53 8.75
N THR A 76 -1.14 6.38 9.85
CA THR A 76 0.22 5.80 9.83
C THR A 76 0.19 4.34 9.41
N ILE A 77 -0.73 3.54 9.97
CA ILE A 77 -0.88 2.13 9.59
C ILE A 77 -1.30 2.03 8.12
N GLN A 78 -2.24 2.86 7.68
CA GLN A 78 -2.67 2.94 6.29
C GLN A 78 -1.52 3.31 5.35
N HIS A 79 -0.71 4.29 5.73
CA HIS A 79 0.46 4.72 4.96
C HIS A 79 1.50 3.59 4.85
N ASN A 80 1.80 2.93 5.96
CA ASN A 80 2.76 1.81 5.97
C ASN A 80 2.30 0.65 5.09
N ALA A 81 1.01 0.32 5.08
CA ALA A 81 0.47 -0.72 4.21
C ALA A 81 0.70 -0.41 2.71
N LEU A 82 0.58 0.87 2.32
CA LEU A 82 0.86 1.30 0.94
C LEU A 82 2.37 1.29 0.62
N VAL A 83 3.21 1.76 1.55
CA VAL A 83 4.67 1.79 1.36
C VAL A 83 5.27 0.39 1.31
N ASN A 84 4.76 -0.53 2.12
CA ASN A 84 5.23 -1.91 2.16
C ASN A 84 4.71 -2.78 1.01
N GLY A 85 3.75 -2.28 0.21
CA GLY A 85 3.12 -3.05 -0.85
C GLY A 85 2.06 -4.04 -0.36
N ASP A 86 1.62 -3.93 0.90
CA ASP A 86 0.51 -4.73 1.43
C ASP A 86 -0.82 -4.31 0.80
N ALA A 87 -0.90 -3.05 0.36
CA ALA A 87 -1.98 -2.46 -0.41
C ALA A 87 -1.42 -1.55 -1.49
N ASN A 88 -2.22 -1.25 -2.51
CA ASN A 88 -1.83 -0.39 -3.62
C ASN A 88 -2.74 0.82 -3.84
N LEU A 89 -3.82 0.92 -3.06
CA LEU A 89 -4.78 2.00 -3.20
C LEU A 89 -5.39 2.38 -1.85
N SER A 90 -5.79 3.65 -1.71
CA SER A 90 -6.56 4.14 -0.57
C SER A 90 -7.75 4.95 -1.06
N GLY A 91 -8.94 4.65 -0.55
CA GLY A 91 -10.17 5.36 -0.92
C GLY A 91 -10.28 6.75 -0.30
N ALA A 92 -9.66 6.98 0.84
CA ALA A 92 -9.64 8.29 1.50
C ALA A 92 -8.36 8.48 2.30
N ARG A 93 -7.77 9.66 2.16
CA ARG A 93 -6.65 10.14 2.95
C ARG A 93 -6.87 11.62 3.31
N TYR A 94 -6.23 12.04 4.38
CA TYR A 94 -6.35 13.41 4.87
C TYR A 94 -5.03 14.14 4.68
N ASN A 95 -4.95 15.02 3.69
CA ASN A 95 -3.71 15.69 3.31
C ASN A 95 -3.01 16.43 4.47
N GLY A 96 -3.76 17.00 5.40
CA GLY A 96 -3.18 17.63 6.60
C GLY A 96 -2.44 16.66 7.51
N THR A 97 -3.02 15.47 7.73
CA THR A 97 -2.38 14.40 8.52
C THR A 97 -1.19 13.80 7.77
N ASP A 98 -1.32 13.63 6.47
CA ASP A 98 -0.26 13.06 5.65
C ASP A 98 0.92 14.02 5.50
N LEU A 99 0.66 15.32 5.34
CA LEU A 99 1.69 16.34 5.29
C LEU A 99 2.55 16.35 6.56
N THR A 100 1.91 16.29 7.72
CA THR A 100 2.62 16.33 9.00
C THR A 100 3.16 14.97 9.45
N GLY A 101 2.39 13.90 9.26
CA GLY A 101 2.74 12.57 9.74
C GLY A 101 3.64 11.78 8.80
N ALA A 102 3.27 11.66 7.52
CA ALA A 102 4.03 10.86 6.55
C ALA A 102 5.21 11.64 5.95
N LEU A 103 5.02 12.91 5.61
CA LEU A 103 6.05 13.75 5.01
C LEU A 103 6.95 14.41 6.06
N ASN A 104 6.48 14.55 7.30
CA ASN A 104 7.15 15.27 8.39
C ASN A 104 7.37 16.76 8.06
N GLU A 105 6.39 17.37 7.40
CA GLU A 105 6.38 18.78 7.01
C GLU A 105 5.55 19.62 8.00
N ASN A 106 5.77 20.92 8.00
CA ASN A 106 4.96 21.83 8.81
C ASN A 106 3.52 21.96 8.27
N PRO A 107 2.51 22.19 9.13
CA PRO A 107 1.15 22.42 8.70
C PRO A 107 1.05 23.64 7.76
N ILE A 108 0.33 23.48 6.65
CA ILE A 108 0.08 24.54 5.67
C ILE A 108 -1.40 24.91 5.76
N LYS A 109 -1.70 26.16 6.10
CA LYS A 109 -3.09 26.65 6.29
C LYS A 109 -3.88 26.80 4.98
N ASP A 110 -3.20 27.13 3.90
CA ASP A 110 -3.82 27.28 2.57
C ASP A 110 -4.10 25.89 1.99
N PRO A 111 -5.38 25.53 1.73
CA PRO A 111 -5.72 24.18 1.29
C PRO A 111 -5.09 23.78 -0.06
N LYS A 112 -4.99 24.74 -1.00
CA LYS A 112 -4.39 24.47 -2.32
C LYS A 112 -2.89 24.24 -2.22
N LYS A 113 -2.20 25.04 -1.40
CA LYS A 113 -0.77 24.87 -1.15
C LYS A 113 -0.50 23.58 -0.37
N ALA A 114 -1.33 23.24 0.63
CA ALA A 114 -1.24 22.00 1.38
C ALA A 114 -1.40 20.79 0.46
N MET A 115 -2.41 20.79 -0.40
CA MET A 115 -2.64 19.72 -1.38
C MET A 115 -1.45 19.55 -2.32
N LYS A 116 -0.98 20.66 -2.92
CA LYS A 116 0.19 20.60 -3.80
C LYS A 116 1.43 20.07 -3.11
N ALA A 117 1.71 20.53 -1.89
CA ALA A 117 2.86 20.05 -1.11
C ALA A 117 2.75 18.56 -0.79
N THR A 118 1.54 18.06 -0.48
CA THR A 118 1.29 16.65 -0.25
C THR A 118 1.51 15.83 -1.53
N GLN A 119 0.94 16.26 -2.65
CA GLN A 119 1.10 15.61 -3.95
C GLN A 119 2.57 15.50 -4.35
N ASP A 120 3.29 16.63 -4.34
CA ASP A 120 4.71 16.70 -4.70
C ASP A 120 5.57 15.84 -3.74
N GLY A 121 5.27 15.91 -2.45
CA GLY A 121 6.00 15.16 -1.42
C GLY A 121 5.80 13.65 -1.52
N PHE A 122 4.57 13.18 -1.71
CA PHE A 122 4.27 11.76 -1.87
C PHE A 122 4.87 11.19 -3.14
N GLN A 123 4.77 11.92 -4.25
CA GLN A 123 5.38 11.49 -5.50
C GLN A 123 6.90 11.37 -5.35
N LYS A 124 7.55 12.38 -4.75
CA LYS A 124 9.01 12.41 -4.60
C LYS A 124 9.56 11.38 -3.62
N LYS A 125 8.86 11.17 -2.48
CA LYS A 125 9.38 10.40 -1.36
C LYS A 125 8.97 8.93 -1.40
N PHE A 126 7.79 8.63 -1.95
CA PHE A 126 7.21 7.30 -1.89
C PHE A 126 6.80 6.75 -3.27
N ASP A 127 6.98 7.51 -4.34
CA ASP A 127 6.48 7.19 -5.69
C ASP A 127 4.97 6.89 -5.69
N GLN A 128 4.21 7.66 -4.90
CA GLN A 128 2.77 7.53 -4.77
C GLN A 128 2.06 8.74 -5.37
N THR A 129 1.03 8.47 -6.17
CA THR A 129 0.18 9.52 -6.73
C THR A 129 -0.93 9.88 -5.75
N PHE A 130 -0.98 11.14 -5.37
CA PHE A 130 -2.07 11.72 -4.59
C PHE A 130 -3.03 12.43 -5.54
N PHE A 131 -4.26 11.94 -5.66
CA PHE A 131 -5.27 12.52 -6.55
C PHE A 131 -5.85 13.80 -5.98
N ASP A 132 -6.67 14.49 -6.77
CA ASP A 132 -7.35 15.71 -6.35
C ASP A 132 -8.32 15.47 -5.18
N SER A 133 -8.55 16.53 -4.41
CA SER A 133 -9.40 16.47 -3.24
C SER A 133 -10.86 16.27 -3.60
N TYR A 134 -11.56 15.39 -2.89
CA TYR A 134 -13.02 15.30 -2.91
C TYR A 134 -13.71 16.52 -2.28
N GLY A 135 -12.94 17.38 -1.62
CA GLY A 135 -13.45 18.47 -0.79
C GLY A 135 -13.59 18.06 0.68
N PHE A 136 -14.16 18.94 1.47
CA PHE A 136 -14.46 18.69 2.88
C PHE A 136 -15.96 18.59 3.09
N ALA A 137 -16.39 17.51 3.74
CA ALA A 137 -17.72 17.36 4.26
C ALA A 137 -17.82 17.51 5.79
N ASN A 138 -16.68 17.66 6.49
CA ASN A 138 -16.67 17.76 7.95
C ASN A 138 -16.86 19.22 8.40
N THR A 139 -18.00 19.48 8.98
CA THR A 139 -18.20 20.56 9.93
C THR A 139 -18.15 19.97 11.34
N TYR A 140 -17.17 20.36 12.12
CA TYR A 140 -17.16 20.16 13.56
C TYR A 140 -17.99 21.23 14.23
#